data_5e76ff01cb3620ff59f4d9cdd92c984c
#
_entry.id   5e76ff01cb3620ff59f4d9cdd92c984c
#
_cell.length_a   1.000
_cell.length_b   1.000
_cell.length_c   1.000
_cell.angle_alpha   90.00
_cell.angle_beta   90.00
_cell.angle_gamma   90.00
#
_symmetry.space_group_name_H-M   'P 1'
#
loop_
_entity.id
_entity.type
_entity.pdbx_description
1 polymer ?
#
loop_
_entity_poly.entity_id
_entity_poly.type
_entity_poly.pdbx_seq_one_letter_code
_entity_poly.pdbx_strand_id
1 'polypeptide(L)'
;VQSSMFDRNNSMTQLRNVDIVAPRLRGKLRTNALGQITLNLDFLNDMPKLFGNADPLRYAQSLPNVQTSGELDAGLHIEGCDNAHNEMSLNGVPVHNAAHLLGIFSVFNASHYAQMRFSPTAVSAGHANRLGGFVDLCSPDTIAHKLAAEGSIGLISSQATLRVPINGKMELTLSGRSAYINLLYHRLLNMEDMALKYGFYDANLTWTYRPDDNNMLRIDYYSGQDDG
;
A
#
# COMPACT_ATOMS: atom_id res chain seq x y z
N VAL A 1 15.91 4.12 78.59
CA VAL A 1 16.60 5.05 77.73
C VAL A 1 16.05 4.94 76.32
N GLN A 2 15.48 6.06 75.88
CA GLN A 2 14.89 6.30 74.57
C GLN A 2 15.70 5.80 73.35
N SER A 3 15.03 5.35 72.34
CA SER A 3 15.32 5.71 70.98
C SER A 3 14.06 5.70 70.17
N SER A 4 13.36 6.82 70.16
CA SER A 4 12.58 7.31 69.08
C SER A 4 13.52 7.76 68.00
N MET A 5 13.23 7.41 66.78
CA MET A 5 13.49 8.13 65.52
C MET A 5 13.75 7.13 64.44
N PHE A 6 12.72 6.85 63.67
CA PHE A 6 12.73 6.82 62.22
C PHE A 6 11.33 6.41 61.73
N ASP A 7 10.37 7.29 61.98
CA ASP A 7 9.14 7.28 61.22
C ASP A 7 9.42 7.93 59.88
N ARG A 8 9.96 7.13 58.91
CA ARG A 8 9.99 7.49 57.51
C ARG A 8 8.61 7.21 56.97
N ASN A 9 7.83 8.25 56.82
CA ASN A 9 6.65 8.34 55.99
C ASN A 9 7.07 7.84 54.56
N ASN A 10 6.98 6.56 54.38
CA ASN A 10 7.16 5.93 53.06
C ASN A 10 5.82 6.00 52.34
N SER A 11 5.43 7.21 51.91
CA SER A 11 4.37 7.39 50.94
C SER A 11 4.84 6.78 49.65
N MET A 12 4.65 5.46 49.50
CA MET A 12 4.79 4.83 48.18
C MET A 12 3.77 5.48 47.27
N THR A 13 4.24 6.34 46.39
CA THR A 13 3.45 6.83 45.27
C THR A 13 3.21 5.64 44.35
N GLN A 14 2.05 5.02 44.46
CA GLN A 14 1.61 4.03 43.45
C GLN A 14 1.49 4.76 42.13
N LEU A 15 2.45 4.54 41.23
CA LEU A 15 2.33 4.95 39.85
C LEU A 15 1.12 4.23 39.27
N ARG A 16 0.20 4.99 38.70
CA ARG A 16 -0.91 4.43 37.92
C ARG A 16 -0.33 3.51 36.85
N ASN A 17 -0.80 2.28 36.81
CA ASN A 17 -0.54 1.40 35.68
C ASN A 17 -0.95 2.14 34.41
N VAL A 18 0.00 2.45 33.57
CA VAL A 18 -0.27 2.92 32.21
C VAL A 18 -0.44 1.65 31.38
N ASP A 19 -1.69 1.27 31.16
CA ASP A 19 -1.98 0.23 30.18
C ASP A 19 -1.68 0.78 28.79
N ILE A 20 -0.50 0.46 28.27
CA ILE A 20 -0.16 0.72 26.87
C ILE A 20 -0.95 -0.29 26.03
N VAL A 21 -2.15 0.09 25.65
CA VAL A 21 -2.91 -0.65 24.64
C VAL A 21 -2.30 -0.32 23.29
N ALA A 22 -1.30 -1.09 22.87
CA ALA A 22 -0.87 -1.06 21.49
C ALA A 22 -2.07 -1.49 20.62
N PRO A 23 -2.51 -0.68 19.64
CA PRO A 23 -3.57 -1.08 18.73
C PRO A 23 -3.14 -2.40 18.09
N ARG A 24 -3.86 -3.47 18.38
CA ARG A 24 -3.55 -4.79 17.82
C ARG A 24 -3.69 -4.71 16.30
N LEU A 25 -2.60 -4.88 15.59
CA LEU A 25 -2.54 -5.09 14.13
C LEU A 25 -3.45 -6.26 13.68
N ARG A 26 -3.86 -7.12 14.60
CA ARG A 26 -4.71 -8.30 14.36
C ARG A 26 -6.04 -8.04 13.63
N GLY A 27 -6.58 -6.82 13.67
CA GLY A 27 -7.80 -6.49 12.91
C GLY A 27 -7.54 -6.06 11.48
N LYS A 28 -6.31 -5.66 11.17
CA LYS A 28 -5.92 -5.10 9.87
C LYS A 28 -5.13 -6.10 9.00
N LEU A 29 -4.60 -7.15 9.63
CA LEU A 29 -3.82 -8.20 8.99
C LEU A 29 -4.47 -9.56 9.31
N ARG A 30 -4.82 -10.30 8.27
CA ARG A 30 -5.37 -11.66 8.37
C ARG A 30 -4.44 -12.63 7.67
N THR A 31 -4.14 -13.74 8.33
CA THR A 31 -3.35 -14.84 7.74
C THR A 31 -4.25 -16.07 7.66
N ASN A 32 -4.32 -16.69 6.49
CA ASN A 32 -5.05 -17.94 6.29
C ASN A 32 -4.16 -19.16 6.59
N ALA A 33 -4.75 -20.37 6.52
CA ALA A 33 -4.05 -21.61 6.80
C ALA A 33 -2.90 -21.93 5.82
N LEU A 34 -2.88 -21.27 4.66
CA LEU A 34 -1.83 -21.42 3.63
C LEU A 34 -0.71 -20.37 3.76
N GLY A 35 -0.72 -19.56 4.82
CA GLY A 35 0.28 -18.50 5.01
C GLY A 35 0.05 -17.23 4.18
N GLN A 36 -1.06 -17.15 3.43
CA GLN A 36 -1.42 -15.93 2.73
C GLN A 36 -1.83 -14.85 3.72
N ILE A 37 -1.26 -13.69 3.57
CA ILE A 37 -1.52 -12.52 4.39
C ILE A 37 -2.44 -11.57 3.61
N THR A 38 -3.56 -11.17 4.21
CA THR A 38 -4.42 -10.12 3.68
C THR A 38 -4.32 -8.90 4.58
N LEU A 39 -3.97 -7.77 3.98
CA LEU A 39 -3.83 -6.47 4.62
C LEU A 39 -4.89 -5.51 4.10
N ASN A 40 -5.59 -4.81 4.99
CA ASN A 40 -6.41 -3.66 4.62
C ASN A 40 -5.50 -2.45 4.34
N LEU A 41 -5.64 -1.83 3.16
CA LEU A 41 -4.81 -0.71 2.74
C LEU A 41 -5.10 0.61 3.46
N ASP A 42 -6.27 0.76 4.12
CA ASP A 42 -6.56 1.93 4.98
C ASP A 42 -5.48 2.11 6.06
N PHE A 43 -4.84 1.01 6.46
CA PHE A 43 -3.76 1.03 7.44
C PHE A 43 -2.52 1.80 6.95
N LEU A 44 -2.29 1.85 5.65
CA LEU A 44 -1.13 2.57 5.08
C LEU A 44 -1.22 4.07 5.33
N ASN A 45 -2.41 4.60 5.61
CA ASN A 45 -2.58 6.00 5.95
C ASN A 45 -1.94 6.36 7.30
N ASP A 46 -1.80 5.39 8.19
CA ASP A 46 -1.18 5.51 9.52
C ASP A 46 0.35 5.25 9.50
N MET A 47 0.90 4.81 8.36
CA MET A 47 2.32 4.45 8.21
C MET A 47 3.16 5.62 7.69
N PRO A 48 4.49 5.62 7.96
CA PRO A 48 5.40 6.55 7.32
C PRO A 48 5.29 6.50 5.80
N LYS A 49 5.15 7.67 5.18
CA LYS A 49 4.94 7.79 3.74
C LYS A 49 6.22 8.28 3.06
N LEU A 50 6.71 7.52 2.09
CA LEU A 50 7.83 7.97 1.28
C LEU A 50 7.36 9.13 0.38
N PHE A 51 7.98 10.29 0.51
CA PHE A 51 7.63 11.50 -0.23
C PHE A 51 6.16 11.94 -0.14
N GLY A 52 5.45 11.50 0.92
CA GLY A 52 4.06 11.88 1.18
C GLY A 52 2.99 10.94 0.62
N ASN A 53 3.36 9.91 -0.13
CA ASN A 53 2.43 8.94 -0.68
C ASN A 53 2.55 7.58 0.01
N ALA A 54 1.40 6.96 0.30
CA ALA A 54 1.33 5.60 0.79
C ALA A 54 1.65 4.63 -0.35
N ASP A 55 2.59 3.73 -0.15
CA ASP A 55 2.99 2.74 -1.15
C ASP A 55 2.83 1.31 -0.61
N PRO A 56 1.92 0.50 -1.20
CA PRO A 56 1.69 -0.87 -0.77
C PRO A 56 2.92 -1.77 -0.87
N LEU A 57 3.77 -1.60 -1.90
CA LEU A 57 4.98 -2.42 -2.02
C LEU A 57 6.02 -2.09 -0.95
N ARG A 58 6.14 -0.82 -0.57
CA ARG A 58 7.00 -0.44 0.56
C ARG A 58 6.57 -1.09 1.86
N TYR A 59 5.27 -1.24 2.05
CA TYR A 59 4.78 -2.01 3.19
C TYR A 59 5.08 -3.49 3.03
N ALA A 60 4.88 -4.08 1.84
CA ALA A 60 5.22 -5.47 1.58
C ALA A 60 6.68 -5.80 1.90
N GLN A 61 7.60 -4.84 1.68
CA GLN A 61 9.02 -4.97 2.05
C GLN A 61 9.27 -5.14 3.56
N SER A 62 8.33 -4.69 4.40
CA SER A 62 8.40 -4.87 5.86
C SER A 62 7.84 -6.20 6.35
N LEU A 63 7.24 -7.00 5.48
CA LEU A 63 6.68 -8.29 5.84
C LEU A 63 7.76 -9.34 6.05
N PRO A 64 7.52 -10.35 6.91
CA PRO A 64 8.41 -11.49 7.04
C PRO A 64 8.66 -12.16 5.69
N ASN A 65 9.88 -12.67 5.49
CA ASN A 65 10.29 -13.39 4.28
C ASN A 65 10.44 -12.51 3.03
N VAL A 66 10.43 -11.19 3.18
CA VAL A 66 10.70 -10.24 2.09
C VAL A 66 12.02 -9.53 2.34
N GLN A 67 12.88 -9.51 1.35
CA GLN A 67 14.13 -8.77 1.34
C GLN A 67 14.07 -7.66 0.28
N THR A 68 14.87 -6.63 0.48
CA THR A 68 15.00 -5.50 -0.44
C THR A 68 16.43 -5.40 -0.94
N SER A 69 16.62 -4.98 -2.19
CA SER A 69 17.95 -4.76 -2.75
C SER A 69 18.57 -3.44 -2.27
N GLY A 70 17.74 -2.50 -1.81
CA GLY A 70 18.17 -1.18 -1.33
C GLY A 70 17.01 -0.34 -0.82
N GLU A 71 17.33 0.78 -0.16
CA GLU A 71 16.32 1.65 0.47
C GLU A 71 15.38 2.34 -0.54
N LEU A 72 15.86 2.58 -1.74
CA LEU A 72 15.10 3.24 -2.81
C LEU A 72 14.56 2.26 -3.86
N ASP A 73 14.72 0.95 -3.67
CA ASP A 73 14.21 -0.05 -4.58
C ASP A 73 12.83 -0.54 -4.12
N ALA A 74 11.80 -0.41 -4.97
CA ALA A 74 10.46 -0.96 -4.73
C ALA A 74 10.37 -2.47 -5.05
N GLY A 75 11.44 -3.11 -5.51
CA GLY A 75 11.51 -4.53 -5.78
C GLY A 75 11.29 -5.37 -4.53
N LEU A 76 10.70 -6.55 -4.71
CA LEU A 76 10.47 -7.53 -3.66
C LEU A 76 11.28 -8.78 -3.95
N HIS A 77 12.12 -9.19 -2.99
CA HIS A 77 12.81 -10.47 -3.01
C HIS A 77 12.13 -11.38 -1.98
N ILE A 78 11.13 -12.14 -2.44
CA ILE A 78 10.30 -12.98 -1.58
C ILE A 78 10.93 -14.37 -1.50
N GLU A 79 11.20 -14.86 -0.28
CA GLU A 79 11.84 -16.16 0.00
C GLU A 79 13.15 -16.36 -0.77
N GLY A 80 13.91 -15.29 -0.97
CA GLY A 80 15.17 -15.33 -1.72
C GLY A 80 15.03 -15.36 -3.24
N CYS A 81 13.83 -15.29 -3.77
CA CYS A 81 13.59 -15.17 -5.21
C CYS A 81 13.86 -13.74 -5.69
N ASP A 82 14.30 -13.62 -6.94
CA ASP A 82 14.45 -12.32 -7.59
C ASP A 82 13.07 -11.66 -7.80
N ASN A 83 13.04 -10.33 -7.83
CA ASN A 83 11.84 -9.55 -8.09
C ASN A 83 11.09 -10.00 -9.37
N ALA A 84 11.82 -10.36 -10.42
CA ALA A 84 11.26 -10.86 -11.67
C ALA A 84 10.53 -12.22 -11.53
N HIS A 85 10.80 -12.97 -10.48
CA HIS A 85 10.16 -14.26 -10.22
C HIS A 85 8.82 -14.13 -9.47
N ASN A 86 8.54 -12.97 -8.92
CA ASN A 86 7.29 -12.71 -8.23
C ASN A 86 6.19 -12.30 -9.20
N GLU A 87 4.95 -12.55 -8.83
CA GLU A 87 3.78 -12.04 -9.54
C GLU A 87 3.18 -10.87 -8.78
N MET A 88 3.01 -9.77 -9.49
CA MET A 88 2.28 -8.61 -9.00
C MET A 88 1.04 -8.42 -9.86
N SER A 89 -0.11 -8.22 -9.24
CA SER A 89 -1.39 -8.13 -9.93
C SER A 89 -2.30 -7.06 -9.36
N LEU A 90 -3.25 -6.63 -10.17
CA LEU A 90 -4.36 -5.75 -9.84
C LEU A 90 -5.66 -6.52 -10.07
N ASN A 91 -6.42 -6.80 -9.02
CA ASN A 91 -7.63 -7.63 -9.09
C ASN A 91 -7.41 -8.97 -9.82
N GLY A 92 -6.23 -9.60 -9.61
CA GLY A 92 -5.86 -10.85 -10.25
C GLY A 92 -5.33 -10.74 -11.68
N VAL A 93 -5.20 -9.53 -12.24
CA VAL A 93 -4.59 -9.28 -13.56
C VAL A 93 -3.11 -8.96 -13.37
N PRO A 94 -2.19 -9.77 -13.93
CA PRO A 94 -0.75 -9.54 -13.77
C PRO A 94 -0.29 -8.21 -14.35
N VAL A 95 0.57 -7.51 -13.61
CA VAL A 95 1.27 -6.30 -14.04
C VAL A 95 2.75 -6.63 -14.25
N HIS A 96 3.25 -6.42 -15.46
CA HIS A 96 4.62 -6.82 -15.82
C HIS A 96 5.68 -5.85 -15.33
N ASN A 97 5.37 -4.55 -15.30
CA ASN A 97 6.23 -3.52 -14.71
C ASN A 97 5.50 -2.90 -13.53
N ALA A 98 5.91 -3.27 -12.32
CA ALA A 98 5.23 -2.85 -11.09
C ALA A 98 5.85 -1.60 -10.45
N ALA A 99 6.78 -0.93 -11.13
CA ALA A 99 7.49 0.21 -10.57
C ALA A 99 7.78 1.32 -11.58
N HIS A 100 7.78 2.56 -11.09
CA HIS A 100 8.19 3.77 -11.77
C HIS A 100 9.53 4.28 -11.23
N LEU A 101 10.15 5.20 -11.96
CA LEU A 101 11.38 5.89 -11.56
C LEU A 101 12.46 4.88 -11.15
N LEU A 102 12.83 3.98 -12.05
CA LEU A 102 13.87 2.97 -11.82
C LEU A 102 13.65 2.11 -10.55
N GLY A 103 12.41 1.92 -10.12
CA GLY A 103 12.09 1.11 -8.96
C GLY A 103 11.80 1.89 -7.66
N ILE A 104 11.78 3.22 -7.68
CA ILE A 104 11.57 4.01 -6.46
C ILE A 104 10.09 4.01 -6.03
N PHE A 105 9.16 4.09 -6.97
CA PHE A 105 7.72 4.09 -6.72
C PHE A 105 7.05 2.87 -7.32
N SER A 106 6.09 2.31 -6.61
CA SER A 106 5.23 1.29 -7.21
C SER A 106 4.19 1.92 -8.15
N VAL A 107 3.69 1.14 -9.09
CA VAL A 107 2.54 1.53 -9.95
C VAL A 107 1.21 1.51 -9.17
N PHE A 108 1.22 1.08 -7.92
CA PHE A 108 0.03 0.83 -7.13
C PHE A 108 -0.46 2.09 -6.42
N ASN A 109 -1.70 2.49 -6.72
CA ASN A 109 -2.37 3.55 -6.00
C ASN A 109 -3.15 2.97 -4.80
N ALA A 110 -2.63 3.17 -3.58
CA ALA A 110 -3.21 2.62 -2.36
C ALA A 110 -4.67 3.05 -2.12
N SER A 111 -5.07 4.25 -2.56
CA SER A 111 -6.42 4.76 -2.35
C SER A 111 -7.46 4.17 -3.32
N HIS A 112 -7.01 3.55 -4.43
CA HIS A 112 -7.91 2.89 -5.40
C HIS A 112 -8.35 1.51 -4.91
N TYR A 113 -7.46 0.79 -4.21
CA TYR A 113 -7.66 -0.57 -3.75
C TYR A 113 -7.99 -0.60 -2.27
N ALA A 114 -8.64 -1.66 -1.80
CA ALA A 114 -9.01 -1.82 -0.39
C ALA A 114 -8.08 -2.76 0.36
N GLN A 115 -7.55 -3.76 -0.33
CA GLN A 115 -6.78 -4.83 0.28
C GLN A 115 -5.56 -5.19 -0.55
N MET A 116 -4.51 -5.63 0.13
CA MET A 116 -3.36 -6.31 -0.46
C MET A 116 -3.35 -7.76 0.02
N ARG A 117 -3.29 -8.69 -0.90
CA ARG A 117 -3.06 -10.11 -0.63
C ARG A 117 -1.60 -10.43 -0.92
N PHE A 118 -0.92 -10.98 0.04
CA PHE A 118 0.47 -11.38 -0.07
C PHE A 118 0.61 -12.88 0.23
N SER A 119 1.20 -13.62 -0.69
CA SER A 119 1.47 -15.05 -0.52
C SER A 119 2.96 -15.31 -0.76
N PRO A 120 3.74 -15.58 0.30
CA PRO A 120 5.18 -15.79 0.14
C PRO A 120 5.52 -17.12 -0.55
N THR A 121 4.77 -18.18 -0.27
CA THR A 121 5.14 -19.55 -0.72
C THR A 121 4.01 -20.33 -1.35
N ALA A 122 2.78 -20.18 -0.89
CA ALA A 122 1.64 -20.98 -1.32
C ALA A 122 0.78 -20.17 -2.29
N VAL A 123 1.08 -20.30 -3.57
CA VAL A 123 0.30 -19.65 -4.63
C VAL A 123 -0.81 -20.59 -5.09
N SER A 124 -2.02 -20.08 -5.23
CA SER A 124 -3.14 -20.83 -5.77
C SER A 124 -2.85 -21.31 -7.20
N ALA A 125 -3.41 -22.45 -7.59
CA ALA A 125 -3.28 -22.98 -8.96
C ALA A 125 -3.73 -22.01 -10.07
N GLY A 126 -4.52 -20.99 -9.74
CA GLY A 126 -4.89 -19.91 -10.65
C GLY A 126 -3.76 -18.93 -10.98
N HIS A 127 -2.67 -18.97 -10.24
CA HIS A 127 -1.48 -18.09 -10.41
C HIS A 127 -0.26 -18.95 -10.80
N ALA A 128 -0.40 -19.77 -11.83
CA ALA A 128 0.70 -20.57 -12.37
C ALA A 128 1.55 -19.66 -13.28
N ASN A 129 2.84 -19.64 -13.15
CA ASN A 129 3.80 -18.98 -14.05
C ASN A 129 4.91 -18.21 -13.35
N ARG A 130 4.93 -18.20 -12.01
CA ARG A 130 5.97 -17.52 -11.23
C ARG A 130 6.56 -18.50 -10.21
N LEU A 131 7.83 -18.33 -9.93
CA LEU A 131 8.57 -19.17 -8.99
C LEU A 131 8.62 -18.60 -7.58
N GLY A 132 8.40 -17.30 -7.47
CA GLY A 132 8.44 -16.55 -6.21
C GLY A 132 7.07 -16.36 -5.58
N GLY A 133 6.94 -15.28 -4.82
CA GLY A 133 5.71 -14.92 -4.16
C GLY A 133 4.69 -14.22 -5.06
N PHE A 134 3.53 -13.95 -4.49
CA PHE A 134 2.41 -13.32 -5.16
C PHE A 134 1.93 -12.11 -4.33
N VAL A 135 1.74 -10.99 -5.00
CA VAL A 135 1.16 -9.77 -4.42
C VAL A 135 0.00 -9.32 -5.30
N ASP A 136 -1.20 -9.26 -4.75
CA ASP A 136 -2.38 -8.81 -5.46
C ASP A 136 -3.06 -7.66 -4.71
N LEU A 137 -3.31 -6.56 -5.42
CA LEU A 137 -4.12 -5.48 -4.90
C LEU A 137 -5.56 -5.64 -5.36
N CYS A 138 -6.46 -5.68 -4.39
CA CYS A 138 -7.86 -5.95 -4.61
C CYS A 138 -8.71 -4.72 -4.34
N SER A 139 -9.57 -4.38 -5.28
CA SER A 139 -10.64 -3.39 -5.09
C SER A 139 -11.65 -3.87 -4.05
N PRO A 140 -12.44 -2.96 -3.43
CA PRO A 140 -13.47 -3.33 -2.49
C PRO A 140 -14.48 -4.32 -3.10
N ASP A 141 -14.93 -5.27 -2.28
CA ASP A 141 -16.02 -6.19 -2.66
C ASP A 141 -17.41 -5.61 -2.36
N THR A 142 -17.46 -4.44 -1.74
CA THR A 142 -18.70 -3.76 -1.36
C THR A 142 -18.90 -2.50 -2.19
N ILE A 143 -20.15 -2.22 -2.56
CA ILE A 143 -20.54 -0.99 -3.22
C ILE A 143 -20.59 0.14 -2.19
N ALA A 144 -19.98 1.27 -2.48
CA ALA A 144 -20.06 2.46 -1.64
C ALA A 144 -21.51 3.01 -1.62
N HIS A 145 -21.92 3.49 -0.44
CA HIS A 145 -23.27 4.09 -0.30
C HIS A 145 -23.29 5.58 -0.60
N LYS A 146 -22.12 6.23 -0.62
CA LYS A 146 -21.98 7.68 -0.80
C LYS A 146 -20.80 7.98 -1.73
N LEU A 147 -20.91 9.10 -2.42
CA LEU A 147 -19.79 9.69 -3.13
C LEU A 147 -18.63 9.91 -2.15
N ALA A 148 -17.46 9.39 -2.49
CA ALA A 148 -16.23 9.57 -1.73
C ALA A 148 -15.13 10.08 -2.65
N ALA A 149 -14.39 11.07 -2.18
CA ALA A 149 -13.20 11.59 -2.85
C ALA A 149 -12.05 11.64 -1.86
N GLU A 150 -10.91 11.17 -2.29
CA GLU A 150 -9.67 11.20 -1.53
C GLU A 150 -8.58 11.78 -2.42
N GLY A 151 -7.70 12.58 -1.83
CA GLY A 151 -6.55 13.13 -2.55
C GLY A 151 -5.38 13.35 -1.63
N SER A 152 -4.18 13.22 -2.15
CA SER A 152 -2.94 13.57 -1.46
C SER A 152 -2.01 14.33 -2.38
N ILE A 153 -1.31 15.30 -1.80
CA ILE A 153 -0.28 16.09 -2.46
C ILE A 153 1.02 15.80 -1.73
N GLY A 154 1.93 15.15 -2.42
CA GLY A 154 3.27 14.85 -1.90
C GLY A 154 4.33 15.79 -2.47
N LEU A 155 5.58 15.59 -2.07
CA LEU A 155 6.72 16.39 -2.57
C LEU A 155 7.05 16.11 -4.04
N ILE A 156 6.75 14.91 -4.53
CA ILE A 156 7.18 14.43 -5.84
C ILE A 156 5.99 14.15 -6.75
N SER A 157 4.87 13.67 -6.18
CA SER A 157 3.68 13.31 -6.93
C SER A 157 2.42 13.63 -6.15
N SER A 158 1.32 13.82 -6.88
CA SER A 158 -0.03 13.93 -6.34
C SER A 158 -0.90 12.82 -6.85
N GLN A 159 -1.88 12.42 -6.05
CA GLN A 159 -2.87 11.42 -6.43
C GLN A 159 -4.26 11.84 -5.99
N ALA A 160 -5.26 11.36 -6.71
CA ALA A 160 -6.66 11.55 -6.38
C ALA A 160 -7.44 10.28 -6.72
N THR A 161 -8.43 9.97 -5.90
CA THR A 161 -9.35 8.85 -6.11
C THR A 161 -10.77 9.33 -5.88
N LEU A 162 -11.67 8.94 -6.76
CA LEU A 162 -13.08 9.26 -6.72
C LEU A 162 -13.88 7.97 -6.80
N ARG A 163 -14.75 7.72 -5.83
CA ARG A 163 -15.70 6.60 -5.81
C ARG A 163 -17.11 7.13 -5.99
N VAL A 164 -17.75 6.73 -7.08
CA VAL A 164 -19.08 7.18 -7.48
C VAL A 164 -20.06 6.01 -7.43
N PRO A 165 -20.89 5.89 -6.40
CA PRO A 165 -22.00 4.96 -6.44
C PRO A 165 -23.02 5.45 -7.45
N ILE A 166 -23.34 4.62 -8.45
CA ILE A 166 -24.35 4.94 -9.48
C ILE A 166 -25.73 4.60 -8.93
N ASN A 167 -25.79 3.43 -8.27
CA ASN A 167 -26.97 2.97 -7.52
C ASN A 167 -26.49 1.96 -6.47
N GLY A 168 -27.38 1.42 -5.64
CA GLY A 168 -26.98 0.45 -4.61
C GLY A 168 -26.35 -0.86 -5.12
N LYS A 169 -26.20 -1.01 -6.44
CA LYS A 169 -25.63 -2.21 -7.10
C LYS A 169 -24.46 -1.92 -8.00
N MET A 170 -24.17 -0.66 -8.27
CA MET A 170 -23.09 -0.24 -9.20
C MET A 170 -22.23 0.85 -8.59
N GLU A 171 -20.94 0.73 -8.80
CA GLU A 171 -19.94 1.72 -8.41
C GLU A 171 -18.93 1.93 -9.54
N LEU A 172 -18.50 3.16 -9.73
CA LEU A 172 -17.37 3.53 -10.55
C LEU A 172 -16.30 4.13 -9.67
N THR A 173 -15.11 3.52 -9.65
CA THR A 173 -13.94 4.06 -8.98
C THR A 173 -12.95 4.56 -10.02
N LEU A 174 -12.55 5.80 -9.89
CA LEU A 174 -11.54 6.45 -10.74
C LEU A 174 -10.39 6.90 -9.87
N SER A 175 -9.17 6.67 -10.30
CA SER A 175 -8.01 7.27 -9.65
C SER A 175 -6.94 7.66 -10.66
N GLY A 176 -6.20 8.69 -10.29
CA GLY A 176 -5.06 9.16 -11.06
C GLY A 176 -3.93 9.58 -10.13
N ARG A 177 -2.71 9.38 -10.60
CA ARG A 177 -1.49 9.85 -9.96
C ARG A 177 -0.58 10.44 -11.02
N SER A 178 0.08 11.54 -10.70
CA SER A 178 1.07 12.17 -11.58
C SER A 178 2.24 12.67 -10.77
N ALA A 179 3.45 12.38 -11.26
CA ALA A 179 4.68 12.93 -10.73
C ALA A 179 5.04 14.24 -11.44
N TYR A 180 5.54 15.19 -10.64
CA TYR A 180 5.92 16.52 -11.12
C TYR A 180 7.32 16.93 -10.67
N ILE A 181 8.23 15.97 -10.55
CA ILE A 181 9.63 16.20 -10.16
C ILE A 181 10.25 17.30 -11.05
N ASN A 182 10.03 17.24 -12.35
CA ASN A 182 10.55 18.21 -13.30
C ASN A 182 10.04 19.63 -13.06
N LEU A 183 8.77 19.78 -12.65
CA LEU A 183 8.17 21.09 -12.44
C LEU A 183 8.75 21.80 -11.21
N LEU A 184 8.94 21.07 -10.12
CA LEU A 184 9.40 21.63 -8.85
C LEU A 184 10.93 21.73 -8.77
N TYR A 185 11.64 20.76 -9.29
CA TYR A 185 13.09 20.61 -9.10
C TYR A 185 13.91 20.97 -10.33
N HIS A 186 13.27 21.40 -11.42
CA HIS A 186 13.95 21.86 -12.65
C HIS A 186 15.09 22.86 -12.38
N ARG A 187 14.91 23.78 -11.44
CA ARG A 187 15.92 24.76 -11.07
C ARG A 187 17.05 24.19 -10.19
N LEU A 188 16.75 23.14 -9.40
CA LEU A 188 17.71 22.50 -8.49
C LEU A 188 18.54 21.43 -9.22
N LEU A 189 17.92 20.73 -10.16
CA LEU A 189 18.54 19.63 -10.92
C LEU A 189 19.32 20.10 -12.16
N ASN A 190 19.19 21.37 -12.55
CA ASN A 190 19.98 22.01 -13.59
C ASN A 190 21.39 22.44 -13.14
N MET A 191 21.94 21.83 -12.12
CA MET A 191 23.33 22.01 -11.74
C MET A 191 24.18 21.12 -12.67
N GLU A 192 24.83 21.78 -13.67
CA GLU A 192 25.87 21.23 -14.54
C GLU A 192 25.50 19.96 -15.34
N ASP A 193 24.96 20.16 -16.53
CA ASP A 193 24.85 19.18 -17.65
C ASP A 193 24.06 17.88 -17.42
N MET A 194 23.40 17.67 -16.31
CA MET A 194 22.48 16.55 -16.10
C MET A 194 21.04 17.05 -15.93
N ALA A 195 20.34 17.32 -17.03
CA ALA A 195 18.89 17.55 -17.00
C ALA A 195 18.18 16.20 -16.77
N LEU A 196 17.99 15.81 -15.52
CA LEU A 196 17.16 14.66 -15.20
C LEU A 196 15.70 15.05 -15.44
N LYS A 197 15.21 14.77 -16.62
CA LYS A 197 13.79 14.93 -16.96
C LYS A 197 13.10 13.61 -16.71
N TYR A 198 12.39 13.49 -15.61
CA TYR A 198 11.61 12.30 -15.32
C TYR A 198 10.22 12.68 -14.79
N GLY A 199 9.22 12.05 -15.35
CA GLY A 199 7.84 12.14 -14.92
C GLY A 199 7.15 10.79 -15.11
N PHE A 200 6.08 10.56 -14.38
CA PHE A 200 5.19 9.43 -14.64
C PHE A 200 3.73 9.81 -14.35
N TYR A 201 2.83 9.08 -14.93
CA TYR A 201 1.43 9.13 -14.54
C TYR A 201 0.81 7.73 -14.54
N ASP A 202 -0.17 7.56 -13.67
CA ASP A 202 -1.03 6.38 -13.58
C ASP A 202 -2.49 6.77 -13.62
N ALA A 203 -3.29 5.97 -14.30
CA ALA A 203 -4.73 6.07 -14.30
C ALA A 203 -5.34 4.69 -14.06
N ASN A 204 -6.24 4.60 -13.11
CA ASN A 204 -7.00 3.40 -12.81
C ASN A 204 -8.49 3.69 -12.90
N LEU A 205 -9.25 2.74 -13.47
CA LEU A 205 -10.68 2.75 -13.50
C LEU A 205 -11.17 1.35 -13.12
N THR A 206 -12.07 1.28 -12.17
CA THR A 206 -12.78 0.05 -11.80
C THR A 206 -14.28 0.31 -11.83
N TRP A 207 -14.99 -0.43 -12.68
CA TRP A 207 -16.43 -0.47 -12.66
C TRP A 207 -16.90 -1.78 -12.06
N THR A 208 -17.71 -1.70 -11.01
CA THR A 208 -18.23 -2.86 -10.27
C THR A 208 -19.76 -2.88 -10.38
N TYR A 209 -20.30 -4.01 -10.78
CA TYR A 209 -21.74 -4.30 -10.78
C TYR A 209 -22.02 -5.53 -9.93
N ARG A 210 -22.83 -5.36 -8.90
CA ARG A 210 -23.22 -6.41 -7.96
C ARG A 210 -24.76 -6.51 -7.92
N PRO A 211 -25.35 -7.32 -8.79
CA PRO A 211 -26.81 -7.48 -8.84
C PRO A 211 -27.41 -8.10 -7.57
N ASP A 212 -26.65 -8.99 -6.92
CA ASP A 212 -27.01 -9.69 -5.69
C ASP A 212 -25.73 -10.09 -4.90
N ASP A 213 -25.90 -10.73 -3.75
CA ASP A 213 -24.78 -11.09 -2.85
C ASP A 213 -23.86 -12.19 -3.41
N ASN A 214 -24.33 -12.97 -4.37
CA ASN A 214 -23.59 -14.10 -4.92
C ASN A 214 -22.90 -13.79 -6.26
N ASN A 215 -23.33 -12.71 -6.95
CA ASN A 215 -22.83 -12.37 -8.26
C ASN A 215 -22.20 -10.99 -8.28
N MET A 216 -21.00 -10.91 -8.87
CA MET A 216 -20.29 -9.66 -9.08
C MET A 216 -19.61 -9.67 -10.44
N LEU A 217 -19.79 -8.60 -11.19
CA LEU A 217 -19.05 -8.29 -12.41
C LEU A 217 -18.17 -7.08 -12.14
N ARG A 218 -16.88 -7.21 -12.47
CA ARG A 218 -15.91 -6.12 -12.35
C ARG A 218 -15.18 -5.94 -13.68
N ILE A 219 -15.00 -4.70 -14.08
CA ILE A 219 -14.19 -4.31 -15.23
C ILE A 219 -13.14 -3.34 -14.74
N ASP A 220 -11.88 -3.70 -14.94
CA ASP A 220 -10.73 -2.92 -14.53
C ASP A 220 -9.97 -2.42 -15.75
N TYR A 221 -9.53 -1.18 -15.69
CA TYR A 221 -8.61 -0.58 -16.64
C TYR A 221 -7.46 0.09 -15.88
N TYR A 222 -6.25 -0.20 -16.31
CA TYR A 222 -5.03 0.45 -15.83
C TYR A 222 -4.22 0.96 -17.02
N SER A 223 -3.68 2.16 -16.86
CA SER A 223 -2.69 2.75 -17.77
C SER A 223 -1.66 3.50 -16.96
N GLY A 224 -0.39 3.24 -17.22
CA GLY A 224 0.74 3.95 -16.65
C GLY A 224 1.75 4.29 -17.74
N GLN A 225 2.44 5.41 -17.58
CA GLN A 225 3.50 5.83 -18.47
C GLN A 225 4.63 6.50 -17.69
N ASP A 226 5.84 6.18 -18.07
CA ASP A 226 7.07 6.85 -17.63
C ASP A 226 7.61 7.70 -18.76
N ASP A 227 7.94 8.95 -18.46
CA ASP A 227 8.62 9.89 -19.35
C ASP A 227 10.00 10.21 -18.76
N GLY A 228 11.09 9.85 -19.49
CA GLY A 228 12.46 10.00 -19.04
C GLY A 228 13.44 10.28 -20.17
#